data_85cfeba7387d157a471518ae034bacca
#
_entry.id   85cfeba7387d157a471518ae034bacca
#
_cell.length_a   1.000
_cell.length_b   1.000
_cell.length_c   1.000
_cell.angle_alpha   90.00
_cell.angle_beta   90.00
_cell.angle_gamma   90.00
#
_symmetry.space_group_name_H-M   'P 1'
#
loop_
_entity.id
_entity.type
_entity.pdbx_description
1 polymer ?
#
loop_
_entity_poly.entity_id
_entity_poly.type
_entity_poly.pdbx_seq_one_letter_code
_entity_poly.pdbx_strand_id
1 'polypeptide(L)'
;QYSGERIGSYFLAQGSDVKNAGVIYDRTHSSFSALKRGMLNWDLILKGVTWFHFSAISPALNENAADVCREGLEAASKKNISISIDLNYRPKLWNGRNPHDVMSGLCQYCDVIMGNIWSAQYLLGIPLHENRLEPGKQDSYLEHARQSSLLILKKFSRCKTVANTFRFDRNERGIEYYATLYSEDHRFLHSALFSAASIVDKVGSGDCFMAGLIYGL
;
A
#
# COMPACT_ATOMS: atom_id res chain seq x y z
N GLN A 1 20.25 1.24 11.92
CA GLN A 1 21.44 0.56 11.35
C GLN A 1 21.96 1.40 10.20
N TYR A 2 23.25 1.66 10.18
CA TYR A 2 23.94 2.33 9.07
C TYR A 2 24.74 1.27 8.33
N SER A 3 24.47 1.07 7.03
CA SER A 3 25.17 0.10 6.20
C SER A 3 24.99 0.46 4.72
N GLY A 4 25.90 -0.06 3.88
CA GLY A 4 25.88 0.16 2.44
C GLY A 4 26.48 1.51 1.99
N GLU A 5 26.48 1.73 0.70
CA GLU A 5 27.28 2.82 0.08
C GLU A 5 26.49 4.11 -0.11
N ARG A 6 25.17 4.04 -0.33
CA ARG A 6 24.37 5.20 -0.63
C ARG A 6 22.90 5.04 -0.23
N ILE A 7 22.23 6.16 -0.04
CA ILE A 7 20.77 6.23 0.10
C ILE A 7 20.09 6.12 -1.27
N GLY A 8 18.96 5.43 -1.34
CA GLY A 8 18.11 5.43 -2.52
C GLY A 8 17.34 6.75 -2.63
N SER A 9 17.21 7.26 -3.85
CA SER A 9 16.54 8.53 -4.13
C SER A 9 15.42 8.35 -5.15
N TYR A 10 14.55 9.33 -5.23
CA TYR A 10 13.64 9.51 -6.35
C TYR A 10 13.55 11.00 -6.69
N PHE A 11 13.29 11.28 -7.95
CA PHE A 11 13.16 12.63 -8.45
C PHE A 11 11.74 12.83 -8.98
N LEU A 12 11.08 13.85 -8.50
CA LEU A 12 9.76 14.27 -8.94
C LEU A 12 9.93 15.63 -9.63
N ALA A 13 9.66 15.67 -10.93
CA ALA A 13 9.69 16.93 -11.66
C ALA A 13 8.54 17.83 -11.17
N GLN A 14 8.89 19.05 -10.74
CA GLN A 14 7.91 20.10 -10.51
C GLN A 14 7.60 20.79 -11.85
N GLY A 15 6.34 20.81 -12.23
CA GLY A 15 5.88 21.42 -13.49
C GLY A 15 4.48 21.99 -13.34
N SER A 16 3.97 22.57 -14.43
CA SER A 16 2.60 23.07 -14.51
C SER A 16 1.54 21.96 -14.36
N ASP A 17 1.92 20.71 -14.57
CA ASP A 17 1.08 19.52 -14.44
C ASP A 17 1.48 18.69 -13.21
N VAL A 18 0.93 19.04 -12.07
CA VAL A 18 1.15 18.35 -10.79
C VAL A 18 0.63 16.90 -10.82
N LYS A 19 -0.28 16.56 -11.73
CA LYS A 19 -0.93 15.25 -11.79
C LYS A 19 -0.12 14.21 -12.55
N ASN A 20 0.56 14.61 -13.62
CA ASN A 20 1.25 13.73 -14.57
C ASN A 20 2.77 13.77 -14.47
N ALA A 21 3.33 14.46 -13.47
CA ALA A 21 4.76 14.50 -13.26
C ALA A 21 5.29 13.05 -13.06
N GLY A 22 6.13 12.63 -13.99
CA GLY A 22 6.78 11.32 -13.95
C GLY A 22 7.74 11.23 -12.78
N VAL A 23 7.77 10.08 -12.11
CA VAL A 23 8.76 9.80 -11.04
C VAL A 23 9.94 9.05 -11.65
N ILE A 24 11.14 9.56 -11.43
CA ILE A 24 12.40 8.89 -11.76
C ILE A 24 12.94 8.26 -10.50
N TYR A 25 13.07 6.94 -10.48
CA TYR A 25 13.61 6.20 -9.33
C TYR A 25 15.10 5.95 -9.53
N ASP A 26 15.90 6.34 -8.56
CA ASP A 26 17.32 6.02 -8.43
C ASP A 26 17.55 5.24 -7.13
N ARG A 27 17.16 3.95 -7.14
CA ARG A 27 17.21 3.05 -5.98
C ARG A 27 18.17 1.89 -6.16
N THR A 28 18.70 1.71 -7.37
CA THR A 28 19.68 0.67 -7.67
C THR A 28 20.95 0.89 -6.85
N HIS A 29 21.53 -0.18 -6.33
CA HIS A 29 22.72 -0.15 -5.47
C HIS A 29 22.59 0.71 -4.20
N SER A 30 21.36 1.03 -3.79
CA SER A 30 21.15 1.70 -2.50
C SER A 30 21.36 0.71 -1.35
N SER A 31 21.70 1.25 -0.17
CA SER A 31 21.86 0.46 1.06
C SER A 31 20.63 -0.40 1.36
N PHE A 32 19.43 0.13 1.09
CA PHE A 32 18.20 -0.61 1.27
C PHE A 32 18.04 -1.75 0.23
N SER A 33 18.39 -1.51 -1.04
CA SER A 33 18.32 -2.54 -2.08
C SER A 33 19.37 -3.65 -1.90
N ALA A 34 20.43 -3.40 -1.13
CA ALA A 34 21.50 -4.35 -0.81
C ALA A 34 21.19 -5.19 0.45
N LEU A 35 20.09 -4.94 1.16
CA LEU A 35 19.69 -5.73 2.31
C LEU A 35 19.44 -7.19 1.91
N LYS A 36 19.85 -8.11 2.78
CA LYS A 36 19.63 -9.54 2.66
C LYS A 36 19.09 -10.11 3.95
N ARG A 37 18.43 -11.24 3.85
CA ARG A 37 17.95 -12.01 5.01
C ARG A 37 19.08 -12.25 6.01
N GLY A 38 18.78 -12.10 7.31
CA GLY A 38 19.75 -12.26 8.40
C GLY A 38 20.59 -11.04 8.72
N MET A 39 20.52 -9.96 7.93
CA MET A 39 21.26 -8.72 8.19
C MET A 39 20.65 -7.85 9.30
N LEU A 40 19.36 -8.03 9.60
CA LEU A 40 18.64 -7.23 10.57
C LEU A 40 18.36 -8.03 11.84
N ASN A 41 18.65 -7.44 13.01
CA ASN A 41 18.29 -8.02 14.30
C ASN A 41 16.84 -7.63 14.64
N TRP A 42 15.88 -8.45 14.20
CA TRP A 42 14.46 -8.19 14.40
C TRP A 42 14.05 -8.21 15.87
N ASP A 43 14.73 -8.95 16.74
CA ASP A 43 14.44 -8.94 18.18
C ASP A 43 14.74 -7.59 18.80
N LEU A 44 15.82 -6.96 18.37
CA LEU A 44 16.17 -5.62 18.82
C LEU A 44 15.27 -4.55 18.20
N ILE A 45 14.99 -4.66 16.89
CA ILE A 45 14.17 -3.69 16.14
C ILE A 45 12.73 -3.67 16.67
N LEU A 46 12.17 -4.85 16.97
CA LEU A 46 10.78 -4.99 17.40
C LEU A 46 10.60 -4.93 18.93
N LYS A 47 11.63 -4.60 19.68
CA LYS A 47 11.51 -4.45 21.13
C LYS A 47 10.61 -3.26 21.48
N GLY A 48 9.50 -3.53 22.17
CA GLY A 48 8.51 -2.51 22.58
C GLY A 48 7.65 -1.97 21.43
N VAL A 49 7.71 -2.60 20.25
CA VAL A 49 6.86 -2.25 19.10
C VAL A 49 5.52 -2.94 19.23
N THR A 50 4.43 -2.21 19.03
CA THR A 50 3.05 -2.71 19.04
C THR A 50 2.44 -2.77 17.64
N TRP A 51 3.01 -2.03 16.68
CA TRP A 51 2.52 -1.97 15.30
C TRP A 51 3.69 -1.96 14.30
N PHE A 52 3.64 -2.84 13.32
CA PHE A 52 4.60 -2.94 12.23
C PHE A 52 3.91 -2.60 10.90
N HIS A 53 4.39 -1.57 10.23
CA HIS A 53 3.86 -1.16 8.92
C HIS A 53 4.90 -1.31 7.82
N PHE A 54 4.48 -1.76 6.64
CA PHE A 54 5.32 -1.77 5.45
C PHE A 54 4.54 -1.39 4.18
N SER A 55 5.25 -1.00 3.16
CA SER A 55 4.69 -0.71 1.84
C SER A 55 5.12 -1.76 0.83
N ALA A 56 4.24 -2.11 -0.11
CA ALA A 56 4.53 -3.01 -1.21
C ALA A 56 5.65 -2.51 -2.15
N ILE A 57 6.08 -1.27 -1.99
CA ILE A 57 7.30 -0.74 -2.65
C ILE A 57 8.54 -1.52 -2.20
N SER A 58 8.62 -1.90 -0.93
CA SER A 58 9.80 -2.58 -0.38
C SER A 58 10.08 -3.94 -1.04
N PRO A 59 9.14 -4.89 -1.07
CA PRO A 59 9.36 -6.18 -1.75
C PRO A 59 9.44 -6.06 -3.28
N ALA A 60 8.95 -4.95 -3.84
CA ALA A 60 9.01 -4.70 -5.28
C ALA A 60 10.45 -4.42 -5.78
N LEU A 61 11.38 -4.01 -4.92
CA LEU A 61 12.72 -3.63 -5.35
C LEU A 61 13.52 -4.80 -5.91
N ASN A 62 13.56 -5.92 -5.21
CA ASN A 62 14.22 -7.16 -5.62
C ASN A 62 13.83 -8.34 -4.71
N GLU A 63 14.31 -9.54 -5.02
CA GLU A 63 14.02 -10.75 -4.25
C GLU A 63 14.56 -10.68 -2.81
N ASN A 64 15.78 -10.19 -2.62
CA ASN A 64 16.37 -10.05 -1.29
C ASN A 64 15.53 -9.12 -0.41
N ALA A 65 15.05 -8.00 -0.95
CA ALA A 65 14.16 -7.08 -0.22
C ALA A 65 12.83 -7.74 0.15
N ALA A 66 12.26 -8.58 -0.74
CA ALA A 66 11.07 -9.36 -0.44
C ALA A 66 11.32 -10.38 0.69
N ASP A 67 12.48 -11.03 0.70
CA ASP A 67 12.87 -11.97 1.76
C ASP A 67 13.09 -11.27 3.10
N VAL A 68 13.69 -10.09 3.12
CA VAL A 68 13.83 -9.27 4.33
C VAL A 68 12.46 -8.81 4.86
N CYS A 69 11.54 -8.42 3.96
CA CYS A 69 10.16 -8.12 4.36
C CYS A 69 9.50 -9.33 5.02
N ARG A 70 9.64 -10.52 4.42
CA ARG A 70 9.10 -11.77 4.98
C ARG A 70 9.66 -12.07 6.36
N GLU A 71 10.99 -11.95 6.53
CA GLU A 71 11.66 -12.16 7.82
C GLU A 71 11.12 -11.21 8.91
N GLY A 72 10.94 -9.92 8.58
CA GLY A 72 10.35 -8.95 9.50
C GLY A 72 8.90 -9.27 9.87
N LEU A 73 8.09 -9.68 8.90
CA LEU A 73 6.70 -10.08 9.11
C LEU A 73 6.58 -11.34 9.98
N GLU A 74 7.42 -12.34 9.73
CA GLU A 74 7.51 -13.54 10.57
C GLU A 74 7.88 -13.20 12.01
N ALA A 75 8.87 -12.32 12.21
CA ALA A 75 9.30 -11.89 13.53
C ALA A 75 8.21 -11.08 14.26
N ALA A 76 7.56 -10.14 13.56
CA ALA A 76 6.45 -9.36 14.12
C ALA A 76 5.25 -10.25 14.47
N SER A 77 4.89 -11.19 13.60
CA SER A 77 3.81 -12.14 13.82
C SER A 77 4.05 -13.03 15.06
N LYS A 78 5.27 -13.54 15.24
CA LYS A 78 5.66 -14.33 16.43
C LYS A 78 5.53 -13.55 17.73
N LYS A 79 5.65 -12.23 17.67
CA LYS A 79 5.53 -11.31 18.82
C LYS A 79 4.10 -10.77 19.01
N ASN A 80 3.14 -11.24 18.22
CA ASN A 80 1.75 -10.74 18.20
C ASN A 80 1.64 -9.23 17.97
N ILE A 81 2.56 -8.67 17.22
CA ILE A 81 2.53 -7.27 16.80
C ILE A 81 1.48 -7.10 15.69
N SER A 82 0.67 -6.04 15.76
CA SER A 82 -0.25 -5.68 14.68
C SER A 82 0.50 -5.33 13.42
N ILE A 83 0.08 -5.86 12.27
CA ILE A 83 0.78 -5.70 11.01
C ILE A 83 -0.14 -5.05 9.98
N SER A 84 0.34 -3.99 9.35
CA SER A 84 -0.38 -3.34 8.24
C SER A 84 0.47 -3.17 7.00
N ILE A 85 -0.21 -3.09 5.86
CA ILE A 85 0.41 -2.83 4.56
C ILE A 85 -0.32 -1.73 3.80
N ASP A 86 0.45 -0.89 3.09
CA ASP A 86 -0.02 -0.11 1.94
C ASP A 86 0.37 -0.84 0.64
N LEU A 87 -0.64 -1.24 -0.12
CA LEU A 87 -0.49 -1.94 -1.40
C LEU A 87 0.17 -1.11 -2.51
N ASN A 88 0.35 0.12 -2.37
CA ASN A 88 1.14 1.10 -3.11
C ASN A 88 1.77 0.58 -4.43
N TYR A 89 0.93 0.07 -5.34
CA TYR A 89 1.39 -0.59 -6.57
C TYR A 89 2.18 0.36 -7.48
N ARG A 90 3.37 -0.08 -7.86
CA ARG A 90 4.27 0.65 -8.77
C ARG A 90 4.81 -0.32 -9.84
N PRO A 91 4.14 -0.42 -11.01
CA PRO A 91 4.49 -1.42 -12.04
C PRO A 91 5.98 -1.44 -12.39
N LYS A 92 6.59 -0.26 -12.53
CA LYS A 92 8.01 -0.11 -12.90
C LYS A 92 8.99 -0.74 -11.91
N LEU A 93 8.62 -0.89 -10.63
CA LEU A 93 9.50 -1.48 -9.61
C LEU A 93 9.52 -3.01 -9.65
N TRP A 94 8.48 -3.62 -10.17
CA TRP A 94 8.38 -5.09 -10.24
C TRP A 94 9.26 -5.70 -11.32
N ASN A 95 9.68 -4.92 -12.33
CA ASN A 95 10.66 -5.29 -13.34
C ASN A 95 10.44 -6.71 -13.94
N GLY A 96 9.21 -6.98 -14.37
CA GLY A 96 8.82 -8.28 -14.96
C GLY A 96 8.55 -9.41 -13.95
N ARG A 97 8.81 -9.23 -12.66
CA ARG A 97 8.41 -10.19 -11.62
C ARG A 97 6.90 -10.18 -11.44
N ASN A 98 6.31 -11.35 -11.22
CA ASN A 98 4.89 -11.44 -10.88
C ASN A 98 4.65 -10.93 -9.44
N PRO A 99 3.98 -9.77 -9.25
CA PRO A 99 3.77 -9.23 -7.92
C PRO A 99 2.84 -10.10 -7.06
N HIS A 100 1.91 -10.81 -7.69
CA HIS A 100 0.93 -11.65 -7.00
C HIS A 100 1.59 -12.79 -6.19
N ASP A 101 2.61 -13.44 -6.75
CA ASP A 101 3.30 -14.56 -6.09
C ASP A 101 4.00 -14.09 -4.80
N VAL A 102 4.63 -12.92 -4.86
CA VAL A 102 5.33 -12.33 -3.71
C VAL A 102 4.32 -11.83 -2.67
N MET A 103 3.36 -11.01 -3.11
CA MET A 103 2.46 -10.30 -2.19
C MET A 103 1.46 -11.21 -1.50
N SER A 104 0.99 -12.28 -2.17
CA SER A 104 0.13 -13.28 -1.52
C SER A 104 0.81 -13.95 -0.32
N GLY A 105 2.13 -14.19 -0.41
CA GLY A 105 2.90 -14.74 0.68
C GLY A 105 3.21 -13.75 1.82
N LEU A 106 3.21 -12.44 1.55
CA LEU A 106 3.46 -11.42 2.57
C LEU A 106 2.17 -10.97 3.25
N CYS A 107 1.08 -10.81 2.50
CA CYS A 107 -0.19 -10.32 3.04
C CYS A 107 -0.88 -11.29 4.00
N GLN A 108 -0.50 -12.58 4.02
CA GLN A 108 -1.01 -13.53 5.02
C GLN A 108 -0.65 -13.16 6.48
N TYR A 109 0.35 -12.29 6.68
CA TYR A 109 0.74 -11.80 8.00
C TYR A 109 0.01 -10.52 8.42
N CYS A 110 -0.74 -9.89 7.52
CA CYS A 110 -1.31 -8.56 7.75
C CYS A 110 -2.65 -8.61 8.47
N ASP A 111 -2.81 -7.79 9.50
CA ASP A 111 -4.08 -7.51 10.18
C ASP A 111 -4.88 -6.42 9.43
N VAL A 112 -4.17 -5.48 8.79
CA VAL A 112 -4.76 -4.37 8.04
C VAL A 112 -4.15 -4.29 6.64
N ILE A 113 -5.00 -4.29 5.62
CA ILE A 113 -4.59 -4.13 4.22
C ILE A 113 -5.22 -2.85 3.67
N MET A 114 -4.39 -1.90 3.28
CA MET A 114 -4.80 -0.64 2.67
C MET A 114 -4.32 -0.56 1.23
N GLY A 115 -5.10 0.07 0.37
CA GLY A 115 -4.74 0.33 -1.02
C GLY A 115 -5.89 0.94 -1.81
N ASN A 116 -6.13 0.38 -2.97
CA ASN A 116 -7.31 0.62 -3.79
C ASN A 116 -7.67 -0.65 -4.57
N ILE A 117 -8.84 -0.67 -5.19
CA ILE A 117 -9.34 -1.85 -5.91
C ILE A 117 -8.42 -2.34 -7.04
N TRP A 118 -7.72 -1.43 -7.70
CA TRP A 118 -6.76 -1.78 -8.77
C TRP A 118 -5.48 -2.39 -8.20
N SER A 119 -4.92 -1.81 -7.13
CA SER A 119 -3.76 -2.41 -6.46
C SER A 119 -4.07 -3.78 -5.88
N ALA A 120 -5.29 -4.00 -5.37
CA ALA A 120 -5.75 -5.31 -4.93
C ALA A 120 -5.82 -6.31 -6.09
N GLN A 121 -6.28 -5.90 -7.27
CA GLN A 121 -6.27 -6.73 -8.48
C GLN A 121 -4.83 -7.13 -8.86
N TYR A 122 -3.94 -6.16 -9.03
CA TYR A 122 -2.58 -6.42 -9.55
C TYR A 122 -1.68 -7.14 -8.54
N LEU A 123 -1.78 -6.82 -7.26
CA LEU A 123 -0.90 -7.37 -6.23
C LEU A 123 -1.44 -8.64 -5.57
N LEU A 124 -2.76 -8.74 -5.44
CA LEU A 124 -3.39 -9.83 -4.68
C LEU A 124 -4.22 -10.77 -5.55
N GLY A 125 -4.38 -10.46 -6.85
CA GLY A 125 -5.21 -11.23 -7.76
C GLY A 125 -6.69 -11.19 -7.39
N ILE A 126 -7.15 -10.11 -6.75
CA ILE A 126 -8.56 -9.93 -6.43
C ILE A 126 -9.29 -9.52 -7.72
N PRO A 127 -10.33 -10.25 -8.15
CA PRO A 127 -11.05 -9.92 -9.38
C PRO A 127 -11.66 -8.52 -9.34
N LEU A 128 -11.45 -7.76 -10.39
CA LEU A 128 -12.07 -6.45 -10.60
C LEU A 128 -12.79 -6.46 -11.96
N HIS A 129 -14.09 -6.20 -11.93
CA HIS A 129 -14.91 -6.10 -13.14
C HIS A 129 -14.95 -4.64 -13.61
N GLU A 130 -13.88 -4.18 -14.26
CA GLU A 130 -13.74 -2.78 -14.71
C GLU A 130 -14.89 -2.30 -15.61
N ASN A 131 -15.47 -3.17 -16.41
CA ASN A 131 -16.64 -2.88 -17.26
C ASN A 131 -17.91 -2.53 -16.46
N ARG A 132 -17.92 -2.75 -15.15
CA ARG A 132 -19.02 -2.37 -14.25
C ARG A 132 -18.70 -1.09 -13.46
N LEU A 133 -17.49 -0.55 -13.59
CA LEU A 133 -17.15 0.75 -13.03
C LEU A 133 -17.74 1.85 -13.90
N GLU A 134 -18.57 2.69 -13.30
CA GLU A 134 -19.20 3.81 -14.00
C GLU A 134 -18.49 5.11 -13.62
N PRO A 135 -17.70 5.70 -14.54
CA PRO A 135 -16.99 6.97 -14.25
C PRO A 135 -17.96 8.05 -13.74
N GLY A 136 -17.58 8.72 -12.65
CA GLY A 136 -18.38 9.75 -12.00
C GLY A 136 -19.51 9.25 -11.09
N LYS A 137 -19.74 7.94 -11.00
CA LYS A 137 -20.72 7.36 -10.08
C LYS A 137 -20.04 6.74 -8.87
N GLN A 138 -20.02 7.45 -7.74
CA GLN A 138 -19.40 6.99 -6.50
C GLN A 138 -19.92 5.62 -6.05
N ASP A 139 -21.22 5.37 -6.14
CA ASP A 139 -21.85 4.11 -5.70
C ASP A 139 -21.26 2.87 -6.38
N SER A 140 -20.91 2.97 -7.66
CA SER A 140 -20.28 1.89 -8.39
C SER A 140 -18.92 1.52 -7.81
N TYR A 141 -18.11 2.50 -7.43
CA TYR A 141 -16.82 2.28 -6.79
C TYR A 141 -16.95 1.79 -5.34
N LEU A 142 -17.95 2.27 -4.60
CA LEU A 142 -18.25 1.79 -3.25
C LEU A 142 -18.61 0.31 -3.25
N GLU A 143 -19.45 -0.13 -4.19
CA GLU A 143 -19.82 -1.55 -4.29
C GLU A 143 -18.60 -2.43 -4.67
N HIS A 144 -17.76 -1.98 -5.60
CA HIS A 144 -16.52 -2.70 -5.93
C HIS A 144 -15.53 -2.74 -4.75
N ALA A 145 -15.42 -1.65 -3.99
CA ALA A 145 -14.60 -1.62 -2.77
C ALA A 145 -15.11 -2.62 -1.74
N ARG A 146 -16.43 -2.71 -1.55
CA ARG A 146 -17.06 -3.67 -0.65
C ARG A 146 -16.78 -5.11 -1.06
N GLN A 147 -16.99 -5.45 -2.34
CA GLN A 147 -16.74 -6.77 -2.88
C GLN A 147 -15.26 -7.16 -2.82
N SER A 148 -14.36 -6.26 -3.23
CA SER A 148 -12.91 -6.47 -3.14
C SER A 148 -12.47 -6.71 -1.70
N SER A 149 -12.96 -5.92 -0.75
CA SER A 149 -12.63 -6.06 0.67
C SER A 149 -13.08 -7.42 1.23
N LEU A 150 -14.30 -7.87 0.89
CA LEU A 150 -14.79 -9.19 1.28
C LEU A 150 -13.90 -10.32 0.75
N LEU A 151 -13.45 -10.22 -0.50
CA LEU A 151 -12.56 -11.21 -1.11
C LEU A 151 -11.18 -11.21 -0.46
N ILE A 152 -10.66 -10.04 -0.08
CA ILE A 152 -9.40 -9.90 0.66
C ILE A 152 -9.52 -10.57 2.03
N LEU A 153 -10.56 -10.26 2.81
CA LEU A 153 -10.79 -10.88 4.13
C LEU A 153 -10.94 -12.41 4.02
N LYS A 154 -11.64 -12.88 2.99
CA LYS A 154 -11.77 -14.33 2.74
C LYS A 154 -10.44 -14.98 2.36
N LYS A 155 -9.58 -14.28 1.61
CA LYS A 155 -8.29 -14.79 1.14
C LYS A 155 -7.23 -14.81 2.24
N PHE A 156 -7.22 -13.82 3.11
CA PHE A 156 -6.23 -13.63 4.16
C PHE A 156 -6.89 -13.69 5.54
N SER A 157 -6.85 -14.88 6.16
CA SER A 157 -7.57 -15.17 7.41
C SER A 157 -7.13 -14.32 8.61
N ARG A 158 -5.94 -13.76 8.59
CA ARG A 158 -5.44 -12.85 9.62
C ARG A 158 -5.96 -11.41 9.44
N CYS A 159 -6.36 -11.04 8.22
CA CYS A 159 -6.79 -9.68 7.92
C CYS A 159 -8.14 -9.37 8.58
N LYS A 160 -8.19 -8.30 9.36
CA LYS A 160 -9.37 -7.82 10.09
C LYS A 160 -9.97 -6.58 9.49
N THR A 161 -9.16 -5.80 8.78
CA THR A 161 -9.56 -4.51 8.23
C THR A 161 -8.98 -4.30 6.85
N VAL A 162 -9.84 -3.92 5.91
CA VAL A 162 -9.44 -3.50 4.57
C VAL A 162 -9.88 -2.06 4.35
N ALA A 163 -8.94 -1.20 3.94
CA ALA A 163 -9.23 0.18 3.58
C ALA A 163 -8.90 0.44 2.11
N ASN A 164 -9.79 1.16 1.42
CA ASN A 164 -9.55 1.60 0.06
C ASN A 164 -9.60 3.12 -0.01
N THR A 165 -8.72 3.70 -0.83
CA THR A 165 -8.72 5.12 -1.12
C THR A 165 -9.04 5.35 -2.58
N PHE A 166 -9.83 6.38 -2.86
CA PHE A 166 -10.22 6.78 -4.20
C PHE A 166 -9.86 8.25 -4.41
N ARG A 167 -9.12 8.52 -5.46
CA ARG A 167 -8.76 9.86 -5.89
C ARG A 167 -9.09 10.00 -7.37
N PHE A 168 -9.92 10.97 -7.69
CA PHE A 168 -10.32 11.30 -9.05
C PHE A 168 -9.88 12.72 -9.39
N ASP A 169 -9.38 12.88 -10.59
CA ASP A 169 -9.06 14.20 -11.12
C ASP A 169 -10.35 14.92 -11.53
N ARG A 170 -10.53 16.15 -11.10
CA ARG A 170 -11.74 16.94 -11.38
C ARG A 170 -11.55 17.98 -12.49
N ASN A 171 -10.39 18.54 -12.61
CA ASN A 171 -9.98 19.49 -13.63
C ASN A 171 -8.45 19.46 -13.72
N GLU A 172 -7.80 20.45 -14.30
CA GLU A 172 -6.34 20.48 -14.42
C GLU A 172 -5.62 20.39 -13.06
N ARG A 173 -6.16 20.97 -11.99
CA ARG A 173 -5.53 21.03 -10.65
C ARG A 173 -6.36 20.48 -9.50
N GLY A 174 -7.65 20.25 -9.71
CA GLY A 174 -8.57 19.80 -8.66
C GLY A 174 -8.63 18.29 -8.54
N ILE A 175 -9.04 17.83 -7.36
CA ILE A 175 -9.28 16.40 -7.07
C ILE A 175 -10.57 16.23 -6.29
N GLU A 176 -11.12 15.03 -6.39
CA GLU A 176 -12.07 14.44 -5.46
C GLU A 176 -11.44 13.26 -4.75
N TYR A 177 -11.69 13.14 -3.46
CA TYR A 177 -11.09 12.09 -2.62
C TYR A 177 -12.10 11.55 -1.62
N TYR A 178 -12.17 10.25 -1.49
CA TYR A 178 -12.86 9.55 -0.39
C TYR A 178 -12.19 8.22 -0.10
N ALA A 179 -12.56 7.61 1.01
CA ALA A 179 -12.05 6.32 1.43
C ALA A 179 -13.18 5.41 1.89
N THR A 180 -12.91 4.10 1.88
CA THR A 180 -13.79 3.09 2.46
C THR A 180 -13.01 2.26 3.47
N LEU A 181 -13.73 1.69 4.43
CA LEU A 181 -13.21 0.73 5.40
C LEU A 181 -14.19 -0.43 5.51
N TYR A 182 -13.68 -1.64 5.45
CA TYR A 182 -14.42 -2.87 5.72
C TYR A 182 -13.74 -3.64 6.84
N SER A 183 -14.48 -3.98 7.88
CA SER A 183 -13.96 -4.69 9.05
C SER A 183 -14.48 -6.13 9.14
N GLU A 184 -13.80 -6.98 9.93
CA GLU A 184 -14.15 -8.40 10.12
C GLU A 184 -15.54 -8.63 10.71
N ASP A 185 -16.11 -7.64 11.42
CA ASP A 185 -17.49 -7.62 11.91
C ASP A 185 -18.54 -7.22 10.86
N HIS A 186 -18.14 -7.26 9.58
CA HIS A 186 -18.97 -6.97 8.40
C HIS A 186 -19.49 -5.53 8.31
N ARG A 187 -18.87 -4.57 9.01
CA ARG A 187 -19.18 -3.15 8.84
C ARG A 187 -18.47 -2.59 7.63
N PHE A 188 -19.24 -1.97 6.74
CA PHE A 188 -18.72 -1.21 5.60
C PHE A 188 -19.01 0.27 5.82
N LEU A 189 -17.95 1.05 5.89
CA LEU A 189 -18.00 2.48 6.11
C LEU A 189 -17.35 3.20 4.93
N HIS A 190 -17.79 4.41 4.66
CA HIS A 190 -17.11 5.31 3.73
C HIS A 190 -17.05 6.72 4.31
N SER A 191 -16.03 7.48 3.94
CA SER A 191 -15.90 8.88 4.31
C SER A 191 -16.85 9.75 3.47
N ALA A 192 -17.04 10.99 3.89
CA ALA A 192 -17.56 12.01 3.01
C ALA A 192 -16.67 12.17 1.77
N LEU A 193 -17.24 12.71 0.69
CA LEU A 193 -16.48 13.13 -0.49
C LEU A 193 -15.80 14.47 -0.18
N PHE A 194 -14.47 14.48 -0.23
CA PHE A 194 -13.66 15.68 -0.12
C PHE A 194 -13.32 16.18 -1.52
N SER A 195 -13.43 17.48 -1.72
CA SER A 195 -13.07 18.13 -2.98
C SER A 195 -12.09 19.26 -2.73
N ALA A 196 -11.05 19.32 -3.55
CA ALA A 196 -10.14 20.45 -3.61
C ALA A 196 -10.11 21.00 -5.03
N ALA A 197 -10.33 22.32 -5.16
CA ALA A 197 -10.30 22.98 -6.47
C ALA A 197 -8.89 23.03 -7.07
N SER A 198 -7.86 23.03 -6.22
CA SER A 198 -6.46 23.01 -6.62
C SER A 198 -5.65 22.27 -5.56
N ILE A 199 -4.78 21.37 -6.00
CA ILE A 199 -3.78 20.72 -5.16
C ILE A 199 -2.42 21.37 -5.35
N VAL A 200 -1.66 21.48 -4.27
CA VAL A 200 -0.27 21.99 -4.29
C VAL A 200 0.70 20.85 -4.55
N ASP A 201 0.50 19.73 -3.87
CA ASP A 201 1.32 18.52 -4.01
C ASP A 201 0.44 17.28 -3.74
N LYS A 202 0.81 16.16 -4.35
CA LYS A 202 0.16 14.86 -4.16
C LYS A 202 1.02 13.86 -3.40
N VAL A 203 2.28 14.20 -3.13
CA VAL A 203 3.24 13.31 -2.48
C VAL A 203 2.82 13.06 -1.03
N GLY A 204 2.87 11.79 -0.60
CA GLY A 204 2.56 11.39 0.76
C GLY A 204 1.08 11.35 1.14
N SER A 205 0.15 11.60 0.20
CA SER A 205 -1.30 11.56 0.51
C SER A 205 -1.74 10.17 0.99
N GLY A 206 -1.21 9.09 0.41
CA GLY A 206 -1.44 7.72 0.86
C GLY A 206 -0.84 7.46 2.24
N ASP A 207 0.40 7.94 2.47
CA ASP A 207 1.09 7.78 3.75
C ASP A 207 0.35 8.52 4.87
N CYS A 208 -0.15 9.74 4.61
CA CYS A 208 -0.96 10.50 5.56
C CYS A 208 -2.28 9.79 5.90
N PHE A 209 -2.96 9.24 4.88
CA PHE A 209 -4.16 8.45 5.11
C PHE A 209 -3.86 7.22 5.98
N MET A 210 -2.80 6.48 5.64
CA MET A 210 -2.41 5.28 6.39
C MET A 210 -2.03 5.61 7.84
N ALA A 211 -1.32 6.72 8.07
CA ALA A 211 -1.00 7.18 9.42
C ALA A 211 -2.27 7.48 10.24
N GLY A 212 -3.24 8.19 9.64
CA GLY A 212 -4.55 8.44 10.26
C GLY A 212 -5.32 7.16 10.55
N LEU A 213 -5.29 6.19 9.63
CA LEU A 213 -5.94 4.89 9.79
C LEU A 213 -5.32 4.11 10.97
N ILE A 214 -3.99 4.02 11.05
CA ILE A 214 -3.28 3.34 12.15
C ILE A 214 -3.59 4.02 13.49
N TYR A 215 -3.66 5.35 13.52
CA TYR A 215 -3.98 6.09 14.74
C TYR A 215 -5.42 5.86 15.22
N GLY A 216 -6.35 5.62 14.29
CA GLY A 216 -7.77 5.42 14.60
C GLY A 216 -8.16 3.98 14.96
N LEU A 217 -7.28 2.99 14.67
CA LEU A 217 -7.49 1.57 14.98
C LEU A 217 -6.85 1.18 16.31
#